data_46b5addad4b53dcda35add150235bb0e
#
_entry.id   46b5addad4b53dcda35add150235bb0e
#
_cell.length_a   1.000
_cell.length_b   1.000
_cell.length_c   1.000
_cell.angle_alpha   90.00
_cell.angle_beta   90.00
_cell.angle_gamma   90.00
#
_symmetry.space_group_name_H-M   'P 1'
#
loop_
_entity.id
_entity.type
_entity.pdbx_description
1 polymer ?
#
loop_
_entity_poly.entity_id
_entity_poly.type
_entity_poly.pdbx_seq_one_letter_code
_entity_poly.pdbx_strand_id
1 'polypeptide(L)'
;ITRAVKSLEPSQRALVALHRALSLREEDIVNCERIGANGLQLLSALNKDQLNIMTHCNAGWLATVQWGTALAPIYKAHASGIPVHVWVSETRPRNQGTNLTAWELHRAGVPCTIVTDNSCGQLMRQRKVDCVIVGSDRTAANGDVCNKVGTYLKALAARASDIPFYVALPESTIDWSCPSGEQIPIEERDESEVLS
;
A
#
# COMPACT_ATOMS: atom_id res chain seq x y z
N ILE A 1 -18.15 9.33 -9.97
CA ILE A 1 -19.44 10.00 -9.61
C ILE A 1 -19.85 10.95 -10.71
N THR A 2 -19.04 11.92 -11.12
CA THR A 2 -19.38 12.93 -12.15
C THR A 2 -19.93 12.30 -13.45
N ARG A 3 -19.30 11.21 -13.94
CA ARG A 3 -19.79 10.48 -15.13
C ARG A 3 -21.18 9.88 -14.91
N ALA A 4 -21.44 9.35 -13.71
CA ALA A 4 -22.71 8.68 -13.40
C ALA A 4 -23.91 9.64 -13.32
N VAL A 5 -23.67 10.92 -13.05
CA VAL A 5 -24.75 11.93 -12.90
C VAL A 5 -24.88 12.89 -14.07
N LYS A 6 -23.94 12.85 -15.04
CA LYS A 6 -23.88 13.86 -16.12
C LYS A 6 -25.15 13.90 -16.99
N SER A 7 -25.77 12.75 -17.24
CA SER A 7 -26.97 12.59 -18.07
C SER A 7 -28.30 12.73 -17.31
N LEU A 8 -28.26 12.95 -15.99
CA LEU A 8 -29.46 13.04 -15.16
C LEU A 8 -30.00 14.47 -15.09
N GLU A 9 -31.31 14.59 -14.80
CA GLU A 9 -31.93 15.87 -14.47
C GLU A 9 -31.28 16.50 -13.22
N PRO A 10 -31.11 17.83 -13.18
CA PRO A 10 -30.44 18.54 -12.09
C PRO A 10 -30.98 18.18 -10.70
N SER A 11 -32.30 18.00 -10.56
CA SER A 11 -32.96 17.65 -9.31
C SER A 11 -32.60 16.26 -8.77
N GLN A 12 -32.18 15.34 -9.64
CA GLN A 12 -31.82 13.97 -9.28
C GLN A 12 -30.32 13.80 -9.00
N ARG A 13 -29.48 14.70 -9.50
CA ARG A 13 -28.01 14.56 -9.48
C ARG A 13 -27.46 14.43 -8.08
N ALA A 14 -27.93 15.21 -7.12
CA ALA A 14 -27.43 15.21 -5.76
C ALA A 14 -27.69 13.85 -5.06
N LEU A 15 -28.92 13.35 -5.17
CA LEU A 15 -29.29 12.06 -4.54
C LEU A 15 -28.55 10.87 -5.17
N VAL A 16 -28.48 10.82 -6.49
CA VAL A 16 -27.76 9.75 -7.20
C VAL A 16 -26.25 9.82 -6.92
N ALA A 17 -25.67 11.03 -6.86
CA ALA A 17 -24.27 11.22 -6.48
C ALA A 17 -23.99 10.72 -5.07
N LEU A 18 -24.87 11.01 -4.11
CA LEU A 18 -24.75 10.54 -2.73
C LEU A 18 -24.82 9.00 -2.66
N HIS A 19 -25.84 8.40 -3.29
CA HIS A 19 -25.98 6.95 -3.31
C HIS A 19 -24.74 6.27 -3.93
N ARG A 20 -24.22 6.81 -5.05
CA ARG A 20 -23.01 6.27 -5.67
C ARG A 20 -21.75 6.44 -4.78
N ALA A 21 -21.65 7.57 -4.08
CA ALA A 21 -20.55 7.78 -3.14
C ALA A 21 -20.59 6.77 -1.98
N LEU A 22 -21.77 6.51 -1.42
CA LEU A 22 -21.95 5.50 -0.37
C LEU A 22 -21.64 4.08 -0.88
N SER A 23 -22.10 3.72 -2.08
CA SER A 23 -21.77 2.44 -2.70
C SER A 23 -20.26 2.26 -2.89
N LEU A 24 -19.56 3.28 -3.42
CA LEU A 24 -18.11 3.25 -3.60
C LEU A 24 -17.36 3.10 -2.26
N ARG A 25 -17.87 3.75 -1.21
CA ARG A 25 -17.30 3.60 0.14
C ARG A 25 -17.38 2.15 0.62
N GLU A 26 -18.54 1.51 0.48
CA GLU A 26 -18.73 0.10 0.89
C GLU A 26 -17.90 -0.86 0.01
N GLU A 27 -17.86 -0.61 -1.29
CA GLU A 27 -17.03 -1.37 -2.23
C GLU A 27 -15.54 -1.32 -1.82
N ASP A 28 -15.03 -0.13 -1.45
CA ASP A 28 -13.65 0.06 -0.99
C ASP A 28 -13.37 -0.71 0.30
N ILE A 29 -14.26 -0.61 1.31
CA ILE A 29 -14.12 -1.33 2.58
C ILE A 29 -14.02 -2.85 2.34
N VAL A 30 -14.95 -3.41 1.55
CA VAL A 30 -14.98 -4.84 1.25
C VAL A 30 -13.73 -5.28 0.49
N ASN A 31 -13.25 -4.49 -0.48
CA ASN A 31 -12.06 -4.80 -1.25
C ASN A 31 -10.81 -4.79 -0.36
N CYS A 32 -10.64 -3.76 0.47
CA CYS A 32 -9.51 -3.66 1.39
C CYS A 32 -9.54 -4.79 2.44
N GLU A 33 -10.72 -5.18 2.93
CA GLU A 33 -10.86 -6.31 3.82
C GLU A 33 -10.44 -7.64 3.17
N ARG A 34 -10.85 -7.87 1.92
CA ARG A 34 -10.46 -9.06 1.13
C ARG A 34 -8.96 -9.10 0.87
N ILE A 35 -8.35 -7.96 0.53
CA ILE A 35 -6.88 -7.84 0.39
C ILE A 35 -6.22 -8.26 1.71
N GLY A 36 -6.73 -7.78 2.83
CA GLY A 36 -6.23 -8.15 4.15
C GLY A 36 -6.34 -9.65 4.43
N ALA A 37 -7.49 -10.27 4.10
CA ALA A 37 -7.72 -11.70 4.31
C ALA A 37 -6.80 -12.57 3.43
N ASN A 38 -6.66 -12.23 2.15
CA ASN A 38 -5.77 -12.93 1.23
C ASN A 38 -4.31 -12.80 1.66
N GLY A 39 -3.89 -11.58 2.04
CA GLY A 39 -2.55 -11.33 2.51
C GLY A 39 -2.23 -12.03 3.83
N LEU A 40 -3.20 -12.17 4.74
CA LEU A 40 -3.03 -12.94 5.97
C LEU A 40 -2.66 -14.40 5.68
N GLN A 41 -3.27 -15.02 4.66
CA GLN A 41 -2.93 -16.38 4.25
C GLN A 41 -1.47 -16.49 3.78
N LEU A 42 -1.02 -15.51 2.97
CA LEU A 42 0.37 -15.45 2.51
C LEU A 42 1.34 -15.25 3.68
N LEU A 43 1.02 -14.37 4.62
CA LEU A 43 1.85 -14.11 5.80
C LEU A 43 1.94 -15.35 6.71
N SER A 44 0.82 -16.01 6.96
CA SER A 44 0.77 -17.24 7.78
C SER A 44 1.59 -18.37 7.15
N ALA A 45 1.63 -18.46 5.82
CA ALA A 45 2.41 -19.47 5.10
C ALA A 45 3.94 -19.30 5.24
N LEU A 46 4.42 -18.12 5.66
CA LEU A 46 5.85 -17.90 5.93
C LEU A 46 6.34 -18.67 7.16
N ASN A 47 5.44 -19.10 8.03
CA ASN A 47 5.69 -19.95 9.21
C ASN A 47 6.86 -19.46 10.08
N LYS A 48 6.74 -18.21 10.55
CA LYS A 48 7.72 -17.53 11.40
C LYS A 48 7.19 -17.35 12.82
N ASP A 49 8.06 -17.46 13.83
CA ASP A 49 7.70 -17.14 15.21
C ASP A 49 7.32 -15.67 15.38
N GLN A 50 7.98 -14.78 14.63
CA GLN A 50 7.66 -13.38 14.47
C GLN A 50 7.82 -13.00 13.00
N LEU A 51 6.83 -12.32 12.45
CA LEU A 51 6.85 -11.77 11.09
C LEU A 51 7.47 -10.37 11.09
N ASN A 52 8.59 -10.22 10.41
CA ASN A 52 9.26 -8.93 10.21
C ASN A 52 8.95 -8.43 8.79
N ILE A 53 8.01 -7.51 8.69
CA ILE A 53 7.46 -7.05 7.42
C ILE A 53 8.00 -5.66 7.11
N MET A 54 8.51 -5.44 5.90
CA MET A 54 8.88 -4.10 5.46
C MET A 54 7.78 -3.50 4.60
N THR A 55 7.53 -2.20 4.80
CA THR A 55 6.60 -1.44 3.96
C THR A 55 7.19 -0.08 3.56
N HIS A 56 6.59 0.55 2.56
CA HIS A 56 7.04 1.83 1.99
C HIS A 56 5.85 2.72 1.65
N CYS A 57 6.00 4.02 1.86
CA CYS A 57 4.94 5.01 1.71
C CYS A 57 3.79 4.79 2.70
N ASN A 58 2.59 5.18 2.33
CA ASN A 58 1.39 4.86 3.09
C ASN A 58 0.36 4.18 2.17
N ALA A 59 0.00 2.96 2.53
CA ALA A 59 -1.08 2.20 1.93
C ALA A 59 -1.92 1.54 3.04
N GLY A 60 -2.14 2.26 4.12
CA GLY A 60 -2.99 1.92 5.23
C GLY A 60 -4.37 2.59 5.14
N TRP A 61 -5.11 2.57 6.26
CA TRP A 61 -6.48 3.12 6.31
C TRP A 61 -6.54 4.64 6.14
N LEU A 62 -5.44 5.38 6.32
CA LEU A 62 -5.37 6.81 5.98
C LEU A 62 -5.45 7.07 4.46
N ALA A 63 -5.12 6.08 3.63
CA ALA A 63 -5.17 6.18 2.17
C ALA A 63 -6.46 5.59 1.56
N THR A 64 -7.34 4.99 2.37
CA THR A 64 -8.57 4.32 1.96
C THR A 64 -9.71 4.71 2.89
N VAL A 65 -10.85 4.04 2.79
CA VAL A 65 -11.95 4.25 3.75
C VAL A 65 -11.70 3.48 5.05
N GLN A 66 -11.19 2.23 4.93
CA GLN A 66 -10.89 1.38 6.08
C GLN A 66 -9.86 0.30 5.68
N TRP A 67 -9.11 -0.24 6.63
CA TRP A 67 -8.11 -1.30 6.50
C TRP A 67 -6.82 -0.90 5.79
N GLY A 68 -6.89 -0.12 4.71
CA GLY A 68 -5.79 0.05 3.78
C GLY A 68 -5.65 -1.10 2.80
N THR A 69 -4.62 -1.09 1.99
CA THR A 69 -4.24 -2.19 1.10
C THR A 69 -3.05 -2.97 1.65
N ALA A 70 -1.85 -2.38 1.64
CA ALA A 70 -0.63 -3.04 2.13
C ALA A 70 -0.63 -3.28 3.64
N LEU A 71 -1.28 -2.42 4.44
CA LEU A 71 -1.33 -2.60 5.89
C LEU A 71 -2.48 -3.51 6.34
N ALA A 72 -3.50 -3.76 5.51
CA ALA A 72 -4.62 -4.63 5.87
C ALA A 72 -4.18 -6.05 6.29
N PRO A 73 -3.27 -6.75 5.56
CA PRO A 73 -2.75 -8.03 6.00
C PRO A 73 -2.03 -7.98 7.35
N ILE A 74 -1.31 -6.88 7.60
CA ILE A 74 -0.56 -6.66 8.85
C ILE A 74 -1.52 -6.52 10.03
N TYR A 75 -2.57 -5.71 9.87
CA TYR A 75 -3.60 -5.56 10.90
C TYR A 75 -4.31 -6.87 11.20
N LYS A 76 -4.66 -7.63 10.17
CA LYS A 76 -5.31 -8.94 10.35
C LYS A 76 -4.38 -9.95 11.01
N ALA A 77 -3.10 -10.00 10.66
CA ALA A 77 -2.11 -10.85 11.31
C ALA A 77 -1.96 -10.51 12.80
N HIS A 78 -1.81 -9.23 13.12
CA HIS A 78 -1.71 -8.75 14.49
C HIS A 78 -2.98 -9.06 15.30
N ALA A 79 -4.17 -8.81 14.76
CA ALA A 79 -5.44 -9.11 15.40
C ALA A 79 -5.68 -10.62 15.59
N SER A 80 -5.06 -11.47 14.77
CA SER A 80 -5.07 -12.93 14.91
C SER A 80 -4.06 -13.47 15.91
N GLY A 81 -3.32 -12.59 16.61
CA GLY A 81 -2.31 -12.98 17.60
C GLY A 81 -0.97 -13.43 17.01
N ILE A 82 -0.76 -13.25 15.70
CA ILE A 82 0.55 -13.52 15.08
C ILE A 82 1.51 -12.40 15.48
N PRO A 83 2.68 -12.68 16.09
CA PRO A 83 3.65 -11.66 16.41
C PRO A 83 4.16 -10.99 15.14
N VAL A 84 3.97 -9.67 15.01
CA VAL A 84 4.41 -8.86 13.86
C VAL A 84 5.31 -7.74 14.33
N HIS A 85 6.32 -7.42 13.53
CA HIS A 85 7.09 -6.19 13.62
C HIS A 85 7.20 -5.56 12.22
N VAL A 86 6.97 -4.26 12.12
CA VAL A 86 6.96 -3.56 10.83
C VAL A 86 8.14 -2.60 10.70
N TRP A 87 8.98 -2.84 9.70
CA TRP A 87 10.00 -1.90 9.26
C TRP A 87 9.35 -0.88 8.32
N VAL A 88 9.23 0.35 8.78
CA VAL A 88 8.60 1.44 8.04
C VAL A 88 9.67 2.30 7.40
N SER A 89 9.80 2.22 6.07
CA SER A 89 10.67 3.14 5.33
C SER A 89 10.14 4.57 5.44
N GLU A 90 11.00 5.53 5.80
CA GLU A 90 10.60 6.93 6.03
C GLU A 90 9.88 7.57 4.84
N THR A 91 10.27 7.20 3.62
CA THR A 91 9.67 7.63 2.34
C THR A 91 9.92 9.09 2.00
N ARG A 92 11.19 9.42 1.75
CA ARG A 92 11.55 10.75 1.23
C ARG A 92 10.92 10.98 -0.16
N PRO A 93 10.63 12.26 -0.59
CA PRO A 93 10.84 13.48 0.19
C PRO A 93 9.73 13.80 1.21
N ARG A 94 8.49 13.30 1.05
CA ARG A 94 7.33 13.72 1.84
C ARG A 94 7.11 12.94 3.15
N ASN A 95 7.96 11.98 3.45
CA ASN A 95 7.95 11.20 4.69
C ASN A 95 6.60 10.54 5.03
N GLN A 96 5.87 10.00 4.03
CA GLN A 96 4.58 9.34 4.26
C GLN A 96 4.71 8.10 5.16
N GLY A 97 5.85 7.40 5.11
CA GLY A 97 6.12 6.30 6.03
C GLY A 97 6.19 6.78 7.46
N THR A 98 7.01 7.79 7.72
CA THR A 98 7.17 8.36 9.06
C THR A 98 5.88 9.01 9.58
N ASN A 99 5.28 9.86 8.75
CA ASN A 99 4.18 10.73 9.20
C ASN A 99 2.82 10.04 9.22
N LEU A 100 2.60 9.05 8.37
CA LEU A 100 1.30 8.39 8.22
C LEU A 100 1.37 6.92 8.65
N THR A 101 2.21 6.10 8.02
CA THR A 101 2.24 4.65 8.27
C THR A 101 2.65 4.33 9.71
N ALA A 102 3.72 4.92 10.23
CA ALA A 102 4.15 4.70 11.60
C ALA A 102 3.11 5.18 12.60
N TRP A 103 2.45 6.30 12.32
CA TRP A 103 1.39 6.85 13.17
C TRP A 103 0.18 5.90 13.25
N GLU A 104 -0.31 5.38 12.12
CA GLU A 104 -1.47 4.48 12.14
C GLU A 104 -1.14 3.11 12.74
N LEU A 105 0.07 2.56 12.50
CA LEU A 105 0.53 1.33 13.13
C LEU A 105 0.61 1.49 14.66
N HIS A 106 1.17 2.60 15.14
CA HIS A 106 1.24 2.91 16.56
C HIS A 106 -0.15 2.97 17.20
N ARG A 107 -1.11 3.63 16.55
CA ARG A 107 -2.50 3.70 17.03
C ARG A 107 -3.20 2.34 17.05
N ALA A 108 -2.81 1.43 16.16
CA ALA A 108 -3.32 0.06 16.12
C ALA A 108 -2.59 -0.89 17.08
N GLY A 109 -1.58 -0.41 17.82
CA GLY A 109 -0.78 -1.24 18.72
C GLY A 109 0.17 -2.20 18.00
N VAL A 110 0.42 -2.00 16.71
CA VAL A 110 1.33 -2.82 15.91
C VAL A 110 2.78 -2.35 16.11
N PRO A 111 3.70 -3.21 16.61
CA PRO A 111 5.09 -2.83 16.78
C PRO A 111 5.74 -2.44 15.45
N CYS A 112 6.39 -1.26 15.41
CA CYS A 112 7.08 -0.81 14.21
C CYS A 112 8.36 -0.03 14.54
N THR A 113 9.25 0.04 13.55
CA THR A 113 10.47 0.85 13.61
C THR A 113 10.58 1.64 12.30
N ILE A 114 10.73 2.97 12.41
CA ILE A 114 11.01 3.83 11.27
C ILE A 114 12.48 3.69 10.91
N VAL A 115 12.75 3.53 9.61
CA VAL A 115 14.09 3.40 9.07
C VAL A 115 14.29 4.32 7.88
N THR A 116 15.52 4.75 7.64
CA THR A 116 15.85 5.53 6.45
C THR A 116 15.65 4.70 5.18
N ASP A 117 15.24 5.32 4.09
CA ASP A 117 14.98 4.62 2.82
C ASP A 117 16.19 3.80 2.35
N ASN A 118 17.41 4.31 2.57
CA ASN A 118 18.65 3.68 2.13
C ASN A 118 19.04 2.45 2.99
N SER A 119 18.57 2.37 4.23
CA SER A 119 18.88 1.24 5.12
C SER A 119 18.06 -0.03 4.81
N CYS A 120 17.00 0.09 4.02
CA CYS A 120 16.10 -1.02 3.72
C CYS A 120 16.81 -2.22 3.09
N GLY A 121 17.68 -1.98 2.12
CA GLY A 121 18.47 -3.03 1.48
C GLY A 121 19.45 -3.73 2.45
N GLN A 122 20.04 -2.98 3.38
CA GLN A 122 20.92 -3.57 4.40
C GLN A 122 20.14 -4.48 5.36
N LEU A 123 18.95 -4.05 5.80
CA LEU A 123 18.09 -4.88 6.66
C LEU A 123 17.70 -6.19 5.98
N MET A 124 17.36 -6.16 4.70
CA MET A 124 17.07 -7.32 3.89
C MET A 124 18.28 -8.26 3.77
N ARG A 125 19.46 -7.71 3.47
CA ARG A 125 20.72 -8.46 3.41
C ARG A 125 21.07 -9.12 4.74
N GLN A 126 20.74 -8.47 5.86
CA GLN A 126 20.94 -9.00 7.21
C GLN A 126 19.87 -10.02 7.64
N ARG A 127 18.95 -10.40 6.75
CA ARG A 127 17.84 -11.33 7.04
C ARG A 127 16.92 -10.86 8.19
N LYS A 128 16.79 -9.55 8.36
CA LYS A 128 15.89 -8.93 9.35
C LYS A 128 14.50 -8.64 8.79
N VAL A 129 14.25 -8.97 7.54
CA VAL A 129 12.98 -8.78 6.83
C VAL A 129 12.56 -10.12 6.26
N ASP A 130 11.34 -10.56 6.55
CA ASP A 130 10.78 -11.83 6.06
C ASP A 130 10.02 -11.63 4.76
N CYS A 131 9.37 -10.47 4.59
CA CYS A 131 8.73 -10.07 3.33
C CYS A 131 8.61 -8.56 3.23
N VAL A 132 8.38 -8.08 2.01
CA VAL A 132 8.02 -6.69 1.72
C VAL A 132 6.59 -6.64 1.22
N ILE A 133 5.78 -5.70 1.74
CA ILE A 133 4.42 -5.44 1.25
C ILE A 133 4.27 -3.95 0.99
N VAL A 134 3.90 -3.58 -0.23
CA VAL A 134 3.65 -2.20 -0.65
C VAL A 134 2.29 -2.06 -1.34
N GLY A 135 1.80 -0.83 -1.47
CA GLY A 135 0.65 -0.52 -2.30
C GLY A 135 1.02 -0.33 -3.77
N SER A 136 0.09 0.23 -4.54
CA SER A 136 0.29 0.61 -5.94
C SER A 136 -0.44 1.91 -6.24
N ASP A 137 0.22 2.85 -6.88
CA ASP A 137 -0.42 4.05 -7.44
C ASP A 137 -1.09 3.74 -8.78
N ARG A 138 -0.49 2.87 -9.58
CA ARG A 138 -1.05 2.33 -10.83
C ARG A 138 -0.38 1.01 -11.19
N THR A 139 -1.17 0.08 -11.70
CA THR A 139 -0.69 -1.19 -12.25
C THR A 139 -1.10 -1.28 -13.72
N ALA A 140 -0.16 -1.57 -14.61
CA ALA A 140 -0.42 -1.76 -16.04
C ALA A 140 -1.03 -3.14 -16.33
N ALA A 141 -1.59 -3.32 -17.53
CA ALA A 141 -2.24 -4.58 -17.95
C ALA A 141 -1.30 -5.79 -17.93
N ASN A 142 0.00 -5.59 -18.14
CA ASN A 142 1.01 -6.65 -18.08
C ASN A 142 1.48 -6.98 -16.63
N GLY A 143 0.94 -6.29 -15.61
CA GLY A 143 1.29 -6.49 -14.21
C GLY A 143 2.44 -5.60 -13.71
N ASP A 144 3.01 -4.72 -14.51
CA ASP A 144 3.98 -3.75 -14.05
C ASP A 144 3.35 -2.75 -13.07
N VAL A 145 4.03 -2.49 -11.97
CA VAL A 145 3.53 -1.66 -10.89
C VAL A 145 4.30 -0.35 -10.80
N CYS A 146 3.58 0.75 -10.84
CA CYS A 146 4.07 2.07 -10.43
C CYS A 146 3.64 2.36 -8.99
N ASN A 147 4.60 2.73 -8.16
CA ASN A 147 4.34 3.12 -6.77
C ASN A 147 5.36 4.20 -6.36
N LYS A 148 5.26 4.68 -5.14
CA LYS A 148 6.13 5.72 -4.57
C LYS A 148 7.62 5.48 -4.88
N VAL A 149 8.34 6.56 -5.24
CA VAL A 149 9.79 6.53 -5.44
C VAL A 149 10.51 5.82 -4.29
N GLY A 150 11.46 4.95 -4.62
CA GLY A 150 12.12 4.05 -3.67
C GLY A 150 11.58 2.61 -3.67
N THR A 151 10.40 2.35 -4.24
CA THR A 151 9.82 1.01 -4.35
C THR A 151 10.69 0.10 -5.22
N TYR A 152 11.15 0.59 -6.37
CA TYR A 152 12.01 -0.19 -7.28
C TYR A 152 13.30 -0.66 -6.62
N LEU A 153 13.97 0.23 -5.86
CA LEU A 153 15.19 -0.14 -5.12
C LEU A 153 14.93 -1.22 -4.07
N LYS A 154 13.78 -1.15 -3.40
CA LYS A 154 13.37 -2.17 -2.42
C LYS A 154 13.06 -3.50 -3.10
N ALA A 155 12.42 -3.49 -4.26
CA ALA A 155 12.15 -4.70 -5.04
C ALA A 155 13.45 -5.38 -5.51
N LEU A 156 14.42 -4.60 -5.99
CA LEU A 156 15.76 -5.10 -6.34
C LEU A 156 16.49 -5.71 -5.13
N ALA A 157 16.46 -5.03 -3.98
CA ALA A 157 17.09 -5.52 -2.75
C ALA A 157 16.40 -6.79 -2.22
N ALA A 158 15.08 -6.86 -2.29
CA ALA A 158 14.32 -8.05 -1.91
C ALA A 158 14.68 -9.24 -2.80
N ARG A 159 14.70 -9.04 -4.14
CA ARG A 159 15.13 -10.07 -5.08
C ARG A 159 16.56 -10.55 -4.83
N ALA A 160 17.50 -9.64 -4.61
CA ALA A 160 18.90 -9.96 -4.32
C ALA A 160 19.09 -10.69 -2.98
N SER A 161 18.09 -10.63 -2.10
CA SER A 161 18.10 -11.26 -0.78
C SER A 161 17.16 -12.47 -0.67
N ASP A 162 16.51 -12.90 -1.77
CA ASP A 162 15.50 -13.97 -1.82
C ASP A 162 14.34 -13.73 -0.83
N ILE A 163 13.89 -12.47 -0.73
CA ILE A 163 12.78 -12.06 0.14
C ILE A 163 11.54 -11.86 -0.72
N PRO A 164 10.40 -12.46 -0.36
CA PRO A 164 9.12 -12.23 -1.04
C PRO A 164 8.75 -10.75 -1.06
N PHE A 165 8.32 -10.26 -2.24
CA PHE A 165 7.86 -8.90 -2.44
C PHE A 165 6.42 -8.92 -2.96
N TYR A 166 5.50 -8.39 -2.18
CA TYR A 166 4.08 -8.37 -2.50
C TYR A 166 3.59 -6.95 -2.77
N VAL A 167 2.69 -6.83 -3.73
CA VAL A 167 1.98 -5.58 -4.00
C VAL A 167 0.50 -5.82 -3.72
N ALA A 168 -0.04 -5.07 -2.77
CA ALA A 168 -1.43 -5.17 -2.34
C ALA A 168 -2.25 -4.02 -2.94
N LEU A 169 -3.19 -4.34 -3.82
CA LEU A 169 -3.97 -3.36 -4.56
C LEU A 169 -5.38 -3.86 -4.87
N PRO A 170 -6.38 -2.98 -4.96
CA PRO A 170 -7.70 -3.31 -5.50
C PRO A 170 -7.68 -3.31 -7.03
N GLU A 171 -8.63 -4.00 -7.65
CA GLU A 171 -8.77 -4.04 -9.12
C GLU A 171 -8.86 -2.65 -9.74
N SER A 172 -9.46 -1.68 -9.04
CA SER A 172 -9.60 -0.29 -9.50
C SER A 172 -8.26 0.43 -9.74
N THR A 173 -7.15 -0.10 -9.22
CA THR A 173 -5.79 0.42 -9.44
C THR A 173 -5.18 -0.09 -10.74
N ILE A 174 -5.76 -1.15 -11.34
CA ILE A 174 -5.28 -1.72 -12.58
C ILE A 174 -5.81 -0.90 -13.76
N ASP A 175 -4.91 -0.38 -14.56
CA ASP A 175 -5.22 0.31 -15.80
C ASP A 175 -5.09 -0.66 -16.99
N TRP A 176 -6.19 -1.30 -17.33
CA TRP A 176 -6.26 -2.25 -18.43
C TRP A 176 -5.98 -1.64 -19.79
N SER A 177 -6.05 -0.29 -19.92
CA SER A 177 -5.72 0.42 -21.15
C SER A 177 -4.24 0.75 -21.29
N CYS A 178 -3.44 0.63 -20.21
CA CYS A 178 -2.01 0.85 -20.18
C CYS A 178 -1.27 -0.48 -20.37
N PRO A 179 -0.61 -0.74 -21.51
CA PRO A 179 -0.04 -2.05 -21.80
C PRO A 179 1.13 -2.45 -20.91
N SER A 180 1.98 -1.49 -20.50
CA SER A 180 3.20 -1.75 -19.70
C SER A 180 3.55 -0.57 -18.80
N GLY A 181 4.41 -0.82 -17.83
CA GLY A 181 4.91 0.19 -16.89
C GLY A 181 5.65 1.35 -17.57
N GLU A 182 6.27 1.12 -18.71
CA GLU A 182 6.97 2.17 -19.49
C GLU A 182 6.01 3.26 -19.99
N GLN A 183 4.73 2.95 -20.12
CA GLN A 183 3.69 3.87 -20.60
C GLN A 183 2.92 4.54 -19.45
N ILE A 184 3.23 4.21 -18.21
CA ILE A 184 2.63 4.88 -17.06
C ILE A 184 3.24 6.28 -16.95
N PRO A 185 2.45 7.36 -17.04
CA PRO A 185 2.99 8.71 -16.87
C PRO A 185 3.45 8.92 -15.43
N ILE A 186 4.72 9.28 -15.28
CA ILE A 186 5.32 9.58 -13.97
C ILE A 186 5.30 11.09 -13.78
N GLU A 187 4.75 11.55 -12.67
CA GLU A 187 4.74 12.96 -12.29
C GLU A 187 6.15 13.38 -11.84
N GLU A 188 6.68 14.42 -12.48
CA GLU A 188 7.86 15.12 -11.97
C GLU A 188 7.39 16.22 -11.02
N ARG A 189 7.90 16.21 -9.80
CA ARG A 189 7.50 17.13 -8.75
C ARG A 189 8.54 18.23 -8.56
N ASP A 190 8.12 19.33 -7.91
CA ASP A 190 8.98 20.45 -7.62
C ASP A 190 10.17 20.03 -6.75
N GLU A 191 11.36 20.49 -7.12
CA GLU A 191 12.62 20.17 -6.42
C GLU A 191 12.63 20.66 -4.97
N SER A 192 11.85 21.68 -4.63
CA SER A 192 11.72 22.18 -3.26
C SER A 192 11.21 21.13 -2.28
N GLU A 193 10.49 20.09 -2.75
CA GLU A 193 10.06 18.99 -1.89
C GLU A 193 11.24 18.20 -1.30
N VAL A 194 12.38 18.18 -1.95
CA VAL A 194 13.58 17.49 -1.45
C VAL A 194 14.28 18.29 -0.37
N LEU A 195 14.10 19.62 -0.38
CA LEU A 195 14.76 20.56 0.52
C LEU A 195 13.99 20.82 1.81
N SER A 196 12.73 20.34 1.88
CA SER A 196 11.84 20.55 3.01
C SER A 196 12.00 19.51 4.13
#